data_4d4fe145b3e5558bfeea4b91ca2a8703
#
_entry.id   4d4fe145b3e5558bfeea4b91ca2a8703
#
_cell.length_a   1.000
_cell.length_b   1.000
_cell.length_c   1.000
_cell.angle_alpha   90.00
_cell.angle_beta   90.00
_cell.angle_gamma   90.00
#
_symmetry.space_group_name_H-M   'P 1'
#
loop_
_entity.id
_entity.type
_entity.pdbx_description
1 polymer ?
#
loop_
_entity_poly.entity_id
_entity_poly.type
_entity_poly.pdbx_seq_one_letter_code
_entity_poly.pdbx_strand_id
1 'polypeptide(L)'
;MKKKIWIPILVVVILAILFVPIPSGAYKDGGTREYTALTYKIVDWNRLTDGGGIYEKTKVYFFPYNFKSVSSLWYYEKDEIEEDVRYSFNAKILEINNNTVIVEPLPSEANAGSSDKISFDTSKLPVMEIKVGDYIKVTYIGEIMTTYPMLMAQNTSRLCLK
;
A
#
# COMPACT_ATOMS: atom_id res chain seq x y z
N MET A 1 -48.67 22.81 16.95
CA MET A 1 -48.16 22.25 15.69
C MET A 1 -46.63 22.18 15.60
N LYS A 2 -45.82 22.72 16.50
CA LYS A 2 -44.34 22.73 16.43
C LYS A 2 -43.65 21.38 16.81
N LYS A 3 -44.31 20.49 17.56
CA LYS A 3 -43.75 19.21 18.03
C LYS A 3 -43.50 18.16 16.92
N LYS A 4 -44.21 18.23 15.79
CA LYS A 4 -44.08 17.23 14.71
C LYS A 4 -42.80 17.37 13.87
N ILE A 5 -42.12 18.51 13.89
CA ILE A 5 -40.90 18.77 13.09
C ILE A 5 -39.64 18.28 13.83
N TRP A 6 -39.67 18.24 15.16
CA TRP A 6 -38.53 17.84 15.98
C TRP A 6 -38.20 16.34 15.88
N ILE A 7 -39.20 15.49 15.65
CA ILE A 7 -38.99 14.04 15.53
C ILE A 7 -38.12 13.69 14.30
N PRO A 8 -38.44 14.17 13.07
CA PRO A 8 -37.57 13.86 11.92
C PRO A 8 -36.17 14.49 12.05
N ILE A 9 -36.04 15.67 12.65
CA ILE A 9 -34.73 16.28 12.91
C ILE A 9 -33.94 15.41 13.89
N LEU A 10 -34.52 14.94 14.97
CA LEU A 10 -33.87 14.06 15.93
C LEU A 10 -33.40 12.74 15.26
N VAL A 11 -34.24 12.15 14.41
CA VAL A 11 -33.92 10.94 13.67
C VAL A 11 -32.70 11.19 12.75
N VAL A 12 -32.66 12.29 12.00
CA VAL A 12 -31.52 12.64 11.14
C VAL A 12 -30.24 12.83 11.94
N VAL A 13 -30.32 13.49 13.11
CA VAL A 13 -29.17 13.67 14.01
C VAL A 13 -28.66 12.31 14.52
N ILE A 14 -29.54 11.42 14.92
CA ILE A 14 -29.17 10.07 15.38
C ILE A 14 -28.51 9.30 14.23
N LEU A 15 -29.09 9.33 13.03
CA LEU A 15 -28.49 8.68 11.86
C LEU A 15 -27.12 9.26 11.52
N ALA A 16 -26.94 10.58 11.62
CA ALA A 16 -25.65 11.21 11.42
C ALA A 16 -24.60 10.70 12.42
N ILE A 17 -24.93 10.62 13.71
CA ILE A 17 -24.03 10.11 14.74
C ILE A 17 -23.70 8.63 14.51
N LEU A 18 -24.65 7.83 14.04
CA LEU A 18 -24.46 6.40 13.79
C LEU A 18 -23.59 6.11 12.57
N PHE A 19 -23.71 6.89 11.51
CA PHE A 19 -23.19 6.54 10.18
C PHE A 19 -22.16 7.52 9.61
N VAL A 20 -22.01 8.73 10.15
CA VAL A 20 -20.97 9.67 9.65
C VAL A 20 -19.64 9.33 10.30
N PRO A 21 -18.63 8.90 9.53
CA PRO A 21 -17.32 8.61 10.06
C PRO A 21 -16.54 9.92 10.33
N ILE A 22 -16.03 10.04 11.54
CA ILE A 22 -15.26 11.20 11.99
C ILE A 22 -13.77 10.80 12.00
N PRO A 23 -12.85 11.63 11.47
CA PRO A 23 -11.42 11.39 11.60
C PRO A 23 -11.04 11.27 13.09
N SER A 24 -10.55 10.11 13.52
CA SER A 24 -10.28 9.79 14.92
C SER A 24 -8.81 9.52 15.21
N GLY A 25 -7.99 9.27 14.19
CA GLY A 25 -6.56 9.03 14.37
C GLY A 25 -5.74 9.21 13.10
N ALA A 26 -4.47 9.60 13.32
CA ALA A 26 -3.42 9.56 12.31
C ALA A 26 -2.14 9.04 13.00
N TYR A 27 -1.52 8.02 12.40
CA TYR A 27 -0.43 7.27 13.02
C TYR A 27 0.90 7.56 12.31
N LYS A 28 1.99 7.55 13.06
CA LYS A 28 3.36 7.77 12.54
C LYS A 28 4.05 6.44 12.17
N ASP A 29 3.30 5.52 11.60
CA ASP A 29 3.73 4.18 11.21
C ASP A 29 3.97 4.00 9.71
N GLY A 30 3.88 5.08 8.98
CA GLY A 30 3.89 5.18 7.52
C GLY A 30 2.79 6.10 7.02
N GLY A 31 1.80 6.43 7.86
CA GLY A 31 0.72 7.34 7.55
C GLY A 31 -0.69 6.75 7.64
N THR A 32 -0.87 5.67 8.41
CA THR A 32 -2.19 5.06 8.68
C THR A 32 -3.17 6.10 9.23
N ARG A 33 -4.40 6.09 8.73
CA ARG A 33 -5.49 6.98 9.14
C ARG A 33 -6.70 6.20 9.62
N GLU A 34 -7.39 6.76 10.60
CA GLU A 34 -8.56 6.15 11.22
C GLU A 34 -9.75 7.10 11.15
N TYR A 35 -10.90 6.57 10.74
CA TYR A 35 -12.19 7.25 10.73
C TYR A 35 -13.20 6.38 11.44
N THR A 36 -13.84 6.93 12.49
CA THR A 36 -14.74 6.16 13.35
C THR A 36 -16.16 6.70 13.27
N ALA A 37 -17.11 5.81 12.98
CA ALA A 37 -18.54 5.97 13.22
C ALA A 37 -18.96 5.04 14.37
N LEU A 38 -20.17 5.22 14.91
CA LEU A 38 -20.62 4.35 15.99
C LEU A 38 -20.83 2.89 15.53
N THR A 39 -21.23 2.68 14.28
CA THR A 39 -21.53 1.37 13.72
C THR A 39 -20.38 0.70 13.02
N TYR A 40 -19.38 1.46 12.57
CA TYR A 40 -18.21 0.96 11.86
C TYR A 40 -16.99 1.88 12.02
N LYS A 41 -15.84 1.37 11.65
CA LYS A 41 -14.56 2.08 11.59
C LYS A 41 -13.92 1.82 10.24
N ILE A 42 -13.37 2.85 9.62
CA ILE A 42 -12.54 2.74 8.43
C ILE A 42 -11.10 2.95 8.87
N VAL A 43 -10.23 2.03 8.50
CA VAL A 43 -8.79 2.20 8.65
C VAL A 43 -8.16 2.20 7.26
N ASP A 44 -7.51 3.29 6.96
CA ASP A 44 -6.72 3.46 5.75
C ASP A 44 -5.26 3.15 6.12
N TRP A 45 -4.90 1.88 5.94
CA TRP A 45 -3.58 1.38 6.28
C TRP A 45 -2.53 1.95 5.34
N ASN A 46 -1.50 2.53 5.91
CA ASN A 46 -0.27 2.90 5.22
C ASN A 46 0.87 2.71 6.23
N ARG A 47 1.26 1.45 6.40
CA ARG A 47 2.15 1.04 7.47
C ARG A 47 3.43 0.41 6.95
N LEU A 48 4.56 0.82 7.52
CA LEU A 48 5.85 0.16 7.31
C LEU A 48 5.84 -1.22 7.98
N THR A 49 6.26 -2.24 7.24
CA THR A 49 6.44 -3.60 7.74
C THR A 49 7.87 -3.85 8.17
N ASP A 50 8.09 -4.90 8.98
CA ASP A 50 9.41 -5.27 9.50
C ASP A 50 10.42 -5.60 8.37
N GLY A 51 9.93 -6.00 7.18
CA GLY A 51 10.72 -6.24 5.97
C GLY A 51 11.03 -4.98 5.14
N GLY A 52 10.68 -3.77 5.62
CA GLY A 52 10.91 -2.50 4.90
C GLY A 52 9.91 -2.23 3.77
N GLY A 53 8.91 -3.09 3.56
CA GLY A 53 7.80 -2.84 2.65
C GLY A 53 6.72 -1.96 3.27
N ILE A 54 5.82 -1.46 2.44
CA ILE A 54 4.67 -0.66 2.86
C ILE A 54 3.40 -1.48 2.61
N TYR A 55 2.62 -1.67 3.67
CA TYR A 55 1.28 -2.22 3.59
C TYR A 55 0.28 -1.08 3.35
N GLU A 56 -0.37 -1.10 2.18
CA GLU A 56 -1.40 -0.13 1.80
C GLU A 56 -2.71 -0.85 1.55
N LYS A 57 -3.71 -0.59 2.41
CA LYS A 57 -5.05 -1.16 2.25
C LYS A 57 -6.09 -0.36 3.01
N THR A 58 -7.25 -0.13 2.43
CA THR A 58 -8.39 0.44 3.16
C THR A 58 -9.33 -0.68 3.59
N LYS A 59 -9.58 -0.81 4.89
CA LYS A 59 -10.51 -1.79 5.46
C LYS A 59 -11.60 -1.14 6.31
N VAL A 60 -12.79 -1.75 6.28
CA VAL A 60 -13.93 -1.36 7.10
C VAL A 60 -14.19 -2.44 8.14
N TYR A 61 -14.21 -2.02 9.40
CA TYR A 61 -14.45 -2.89 10.55
C TYR A 61 -15.81 -2.59 11.15
N PHE A 62 -16.69 -3.57 11.16
CA PHE A 62 -18.02 -3.48 11.77
C PHE A 62 -17.99 -3.92 13.23
N PHE A 63 -19.10 -3.67 13.95
CA PHE A 63 -19.29 -4.15 15.31
C PHE A 63 -19.00 -5.67 15.43
N PRO A 64 -18.26 -6.11 16.45
CA PRO A 64 -17.65 -5.36 17.57
C PRO A 64 -16.22 -4.84 17.27
N TYR A 65 -15.66 -5.10 16.08
CA TYR A 65 -14.27 -4.77 15.74
C TYR A 65 -14.02 -3.26 15.60
N ASN A 66 -15.08 -2.48 15.30
CA ASN A 66 -14.98 -1.01 15.23
C ASN A 66 -14.55 -0.35 16.55
N PHE A 67 -14.69 -1.03 17.70
CA PHE A 67 -14.23 -0.54 19.00
C PHE A 67 -12.79 -0.95 19.35
N LYS A 68 -12.16 -1.80 18.54
CA LYS A 68 -10.77 -2.18 18.76
C LYS A 68 -9.82 -1.05 18.36
N SER A 69 -8.68 -0.96 19.05
CA SER A 69 -7.61 -0.04 18.66
C SER A 69 -7.00 -0.46 17.33
N VAL A 70 -6.44 0.50 16.58
CA VAL A 70 -5.73 0.23 15.32
C VAL A 70 -4.60 -0.78 15.51
N SER A 71 -3.86 -0.70 16.63
CA SER A 71 -2.82 -1.69 16.94
C SER A 71 -3.36 -3.11 17.14
N SER A 72 -4.57 -3.24 17.74
CA SER A 72 -5.21 -4.55 17.88
C SER A 72 -5.73 -5.07 16.54
N LEU A 73 -6.25 -4.19 15.67
CA LEU A 73 -6.69 -4.55 14.33
C LEU A 73 -5.51 -4.98 13.47
N TRP A 74 -4.35 -4.35 13.61
CA TRP A 74 -3.12 -4.73 12.92
C TRP A 74 -2.71 -6.18 13.20
N TYR A 75 -2.92 -6.66 14.42
CA TYR A 75 -2.61 -8.04 14.76
C TYR A 75 -3.40 -9.06 13.93
N TYR A 76 -4.65 -8.72 13.55
CA TYR A 76 -5.47 -9.58 12.69
C TYR A 76 -5.11 -9.43 11.20
N GLU A 77 -4.54 -8.28 10.81
CA GLU A 77 -4.10 -8.06 9.44
C GLU A 77 -2.79 -8.80 9.14
N LYS A 78 -1.96 -8.98 10.16
CA LYS A 78 -0.59 -9.50 10.01
C LYS A 78 -0.50 -10.86 9.31
N ASP A 79 -1.52 -11.69 9.43
CA ASP A 79 -1.56 -13.02 8.82
C ASP A 79 -1.92 -12.99 7.32
N GLU A 80 -2.43 -11.84 6.79
CA GLU A 80 -2.83 -11.66 5.39
C GLU A 80 -1.83 -10.79 4.60
N ILE A 81 -0.73 -10.37 5.21
CA ILE A 81 0.11 -9.27 4.72
C ILE A 81 0.95 -9.61 3.48
N GLU A 82 1.37 -10.86 3.28
CA GLU A 82 2.36 -11.21 2.24
C GLU A 82 1.93 -10.81 0.82
N GLU A 83 0.64 -10.81 0.51
CA GLU A 83 0.13 -10.45 -0.81
C GLU A 83 -0.04 -8.93 -1.04
N ASP A 84 -0.08 -8.12 0.03
CA ASP A 84 -0.40 -6.68 -0.03
C ASP A 84 0.80 -5.76 0.25
N VAL A 85 1.97 -6.32 0.64
CA VAL A 85 3.17 -5.52 0.94
C VAL A 85 3.88 -5.10 -0.34
N ARG A 86 4.08 -3.81 -0.48
CA ARG A 86 4.81 -3.21 -1.60
C ARG A 86 6.22 -2.83 -1.18
N TYR A 87 7.17 -3.31 -1.95
CA TYR A 87 8.57 -2.94 -1.83
C TYR A 87 8.95 -1.99 -2.96
N SER A 88 9.89 -1.10 -2.72
CA SER A 88 10.39 -0.24 -3.78
C SER A 88 11.88 0.00 -3.62
N PHE A 89 12.57 0.14 -4.74
CA PHE A 89 13.96 0.55 -4.80
C PHE A 89 14.22 1.43 -6.02
N ASN A 90 15.27 2.24 -5.95
CA ASN A 90 15.73 3.03 -7.07
C ASN A 90 16.80 2.27 -7.83
N ALA A 91 16.75 2.31 -9.16
CA ALA A 91 17.66 1.59 -10.02
C ALA A 91 17.95 2.36 -11.31
N LYS A 92 19.06 2.02 -11.94
CA LYS A 92 19.45 2.49 -13.27
C LYS A 92 19.14 1.42 -14.30
N ILE A 93 18.53 1.80 -15.42
CA ILE A 93 18.26 0.88 -16.53
C ILE A 93 19.58 0.57 -17.25
N LEU A 94 19.93 -0.73 -17.31
CA LEU A 94 21.09 -1.22 -18.04
C LEU A 94 20.74 -1.69 -19.44
N GLU A 95 19.60 -2.38 -19.58
CA GLU A 95 19.23 -3.04 -20.85
C GLU A 95 17.71 -3.11 -20.98
N ILE A 96 17.22 -3.00 -22.21
CA ILE A 96 15.80 -3.13 -22.55
C ILE A 96 15.69 -4.11 -23.72
N ASN A 97 15.08 -5.28 -23.47
CA ASN A 97 14.88 -6.35 -24.43
C ASN A 97 13.38 -6.66 -24.57
N ASN A 98 12.73 -6.15 -25.62
CA ASN A 98 11.28 -6.31 -25.84
C ASN A 98 10.48 -5.94 -24.58
N ASN A 99 10.01 -6.96 -23.84
CA ASN A 99 9.21 -6.83 -22.63
C ASN A 99 10.00 -7.02 -21.34
N THR A 100 11.32 -7.19 -21.41
CA THR A 100 12.19 -7.39 -20.26
C THR A 100 13.12 -6.20 -20.09
N VAL A 101 13.18 -5.67 -18.89
CA VAL A 101 14.09 -4.60 -18.51
C VAL A 101 15.05 -5.14 -17.46
N ILE A 102 16.34 -4.88 -17.65
CA ILE A 102 17.41 -5.21 -16.70
C ILE A 102 17.86 -3.91 -16.06
N VAL A 103 17.87 -3.90 -14.73
CA VAL A 103 18.26 -2.73 -13.93
C VAL A 103 19.34 -3.08 -12.93
N GLU A 104 20.11 -2.07 -12.55
CA GLU A 104 21.10 -2.10 -11.48
C GLU A 104 20.58 -1.27 -10.31
N PRO A 105 20.30 -1.87 -9.13
CA PRO A 105 19.91 -1.14 -7.94
C PRO A 105 20.96 -0.12 -7.53
N LEU A 106 20.55 1.04 -7.02
CA LEU A 106 21.50 2.03 -6.52
C LEU A 106 22.17 1.51 -5.23
N PRO A 107 23.45 1.86 -4.97
CA PRO A 107 24.20 1.37 -3.80
C PRO A 107 23.56 1.69 -2.43
N SER A 108 22.68 2.69 -2.38
CA SER A 108 21.95 3.08 -1.18
C SER A 108 20.72 2.22 -0.89
N GLU A 109 20.34 1.33 -1.80
CA GLU A 109 19.14 0.50 -1.67
C GLU A 109 19.44 -0.81 -0.94
N ALA A 110 18.49 -1.29 -0.15
CA ALA A 110 18.63 -2.50 0.66
C ALA A 110 18.94 -3.76 -0.18
N ASN A 111 18.49 -3.78 -1.44
CA ASN A 111 18.69 -4.90 -2.37
C ASN A 111 20.02 -4.84 -3.15
N ALA A 112 20.77 -3.75 -3.03
CA ALA A 112 22.05 -3.57 -3.75
C ALA A 112 23.12 -4.59 -3.32
N GLY A 113 23.01 -5.16 -2.12
CA GLY A 113 23.94 -6.18 -1.63
C GLY A 113 23.66 -7.61 -2.07
N SER A 114 22.50 -7.88 -2.67
CA SER A 114 22.07 -9.24 -3.02
C SER A 114 22.27 -9.60 -4.48
N SER A 115 22.27 -8.62 -5.40
CA SER A 115 22.60 -8.83 -6.83
C SER A 115 22.91 -7.52 -7.52
N ASP A 116 23.87 -7.61 -8.47
CA ASP A 116 24.25 -6.47 -9.30
C ASP A 116 23.20 -6.15 -10.37
N LYS A 117 22.31 -7.10 -10.69
CA LYS A 117 21.33 -6.97 -11.77
C LYS A 117 19.99 -7.64 -11.42
N ILE A 118 18.91 -6.92 -11.67
CA ILE A 118 17.53 -7.41 -11.49
C ILE A 118 16.82 -7.29 -12.84
N SER A 119 16.13 -8.35 -13.26
CA SER A 119 15.30 -8.33 -14.45
C SER A 119 13.82 -8.42 -14.10
N PHE A 120 12.96 -7.75 -14.86
CA PHE A 120 11.51 -7.81 -14.71
C PHE A 120 10.78 -7.64 -16.04
N ASP A 121 9.58 -8.21 -16.10
CA ASP A 121 8.70 -8.15 -17.26
C ASP A 121 7.87 -6.86 -17.23
N THR A 122 7.89 -6.11 -18.32
CA THR A 122 7.14 -4.87 -18.50
C THR A 122 5.86 -5.04 -19.30
N SER A 123 5.52 -6.25 -19.75
CA SER A 123 4.36 -6.53 -20.61
C SER A 123 3.01 -6.10 -20.00
N LYS A 124 2.93 -6.07 -18.68
CA LYS A 124 1.73 -5.68 -17.91
C LYS A 124 1.76 -4.24 -17.42
N LEU A 125 2.84 -3.51 -17.67
CA LEU A 125 2.99 -2.13 -17.24
C LEU A 125 2.40 -1.16 -18.29
N PRO A 126 1.91 0.02 -17.85
CA PRO A 126 1.51 1.05 -18.80
C PRO A 126 2.70 1.43 -19.70
N VAL A 127 2.41 1.75 -20.96
CA VAL A 127 3.42 2.17 -21.93
C VAL A 127 4.16 3.38 -21.40
N MET A 128 5.46 3.24 -21.18
CA MET A 128 6.36 4.30 -20.73
C MET A 128 7.53 4.43 -21.71
N GLU A 129 7.87 5.66 -22.04
CA GLU A 129 9.11 5.93 -22.78
C GLU A 129 10.31 5.87 -21.81
N ILE A 130 10.90 4.68 -21.68
CA ILE A 130 12.10 4.45 -20.89
C ILE A 130 13.30 4.20 -21.83
N LYS A 131 14.48 4.65 -21.40
CA LYS A 131 15.73 4.51 -22.16
C LYS A 131 16.81 3.89 -21.29
N VAL A 132 17.75 3.21 -21.92
CA VAL A 132 18.95 2.73 -21.25
C VAL A 132 19.71 3.93 -20.66
N GLY A 133 20.06 3.81 -19.37
CA GLY A 133 20.70 4.86 -18.60
C GLY A 133 19.75 5.70 -17.73
N ASP A 134 18.43 5.60 -17.93
CA ASP A 134 17.46 6.28 -17.09
C ASP A 134 17.44 5.75 -15.65
N TYR A 135 17.11 6.62 -14.71
CA TYR A 135 16.88 6.27 -13.30
C TYR A 135 15.40 6.11 -13.06
N ILE A 136 15.01 4.98 -12.51
CA ILE A 136 13.64 4.63 -12.24
C ILE A 136 13.44 4.19 -10.79
N LYS A 137 12.23 4.39 -10.26
CA LYS A 137 11.77 3.75 -9.04
C LYS A 137 10.93 2.54 -9.42
N VAL A 138 11.39 1.36 -9.04
CA VAL A 138 10.70 0.08 -9.24
C VAL A 138 9.90 -0.22 -7.99
N THR A 139 8.59 -0.51 -8.15
CA THR A 139 7.73 -0.97 -7.06
C THR A 139 7.21 -2.36 -7.39
N TYR A 140 7.29 -3.29 -6.46
CA TYR A 140 6.91 -4.68 -6.64
C TYR A 140 6.20 -5.24 -5.39
N ILE A 141 5.52 -6.37 -5.57
CA ILE A 141 4.86 -7.14 -4.51
C ILE A 141 5.51 -8.53 -4.49
N GLY A 142 5.71 -9.09 -3.30
CA GLY A 142 6.32 -10.40 -3.12
C GLY A 142 7.86 -10.37 -3.09
N GLU A 143 8.48 -11.53 -3.34
CA GLU A 143 9.92 -11.72 -3.25
C GLU A 143 10.62 -11.58 -4.59
N ILE A 144 11.89 -11.18 -4.56
CA ILE A 144 12.79 -11.22 -5.71
C ILE A 144 13.46 -12.61 -5.72
N MET A 145 13.28 -13.36 -6.82
CA MET A 145 13.88 -14.69 -6.96
C MET A 145 15.41 -14.60 -7.06
N THR A 146 16.11 -15.46 -6.34
CA THR A 146 17.59 -15.54 -6.29
C THR A 146 18.18 -16.25 -7.50
N THR A 147 17.73 -15.95 -8.72
CA THR A 147 18.33 -16.41 -9.98
C THR A 147 19.30 -15.36 -10.51
N TYR A 148 20.15 -15.69 -11.49
CA TYR A 148 21.03 -14.67 -12.11
C TYR A 148 20.69 -14.50 -13.61
N PRO A 149 20.35 -13.28 -14.08
CA PRO A 149 20.01 -12.11 -13.27
C PRO A 149 18.79 -12.40 -12.38
N MET A 150 18.69 -11.74 -11.23
CA MET A 150 17.53 -11.92 -10.34
C MET A 150 16.26 -11.62 -11.09
N LEU A 151 15.30 -12.53 -11.04
CA LEU A 151 13.97 -12.36 -11.62
C LEU A 151 13.02 -11.82 -10.55
N MET A 152 12.32 -10.74 -10.84
CA MET A 152 11.16 -10.37 -10.03
C MET A 152 10.02 -11.33 -10.30
N ALA A 153 9.40 -11.82 -9.25
CA ALA A 153 8.10 -12.47 -9.34
C ALA A 153 7.11 -11.53 -10.09
N GLN A 154 6.18 -12.08 -10.84
CA GLN A 154 5.37 -11.43 -11.90
C GLN A 154 4.48 -10.23 -11.50
N ASN A 155 4.70 -9.62 -10.33
CA ASN A 155 3.86 -8.58 -9.76
C ASN A 155 4.54 -7.22 -9.63
N THR A 156 5.33 -6.81 -10.64
CA THR A 156 5.82 -5.41 -10.71
C THR A 156 4.61 -4.49 -10.92
N SER A 157 4.32 -3.63 -9.95
CA SER A 157 3.09 -2.85 -9.94
C SER A 157 3.22 -1.44 -10.51
N ARG A 158 4.41 -0.84 -10.48
CA ARG A 158 4.65 0.51 -11.02
C ARG A 158 6.13 0.77 -11.32
N LEU A 159 6.36 1.50 -12.41
CA LEU A 159 7.61 2.19 -12.70
C LEU A 159 7.35 3.70 -12.67
N CYS A 160 8.21 4.47 -12.02
CA CYS A 160 8.19 5.92 -12.07
C CYS A 160 9.58 6.42 -12.48
N LEU A 161 9.64 7.27 -13.50
CA LEU A 161 10.84 8.05 -13.82
C LEU A 161 11.12 9.02 -12.67
N LYS A 162 12.39 9.17 -12.33
CA LYS A 162 12.85 10.05 -11.27
C LYS A 162 13.43 11.33 -11.87
#